data_3b23ebfa9773e306be06dabfae4ad6ca
#
_entry.id   3b23ebfa9773e306be06dabfae4ad6ca
#
_cell.length_a   1.000
_cell.length_b   1.000
_cell.length_c   1.000
_cell.angle_alpha   90.00
_cell.angle_beta   90.00
_cell.angle_gamma   90.00
#
_symmetry.space_group_name_H-M   'P 1'
#
loop_
_entity.id
_entity.type
_entity.pdbx_description
1 polymer ?
#
loop_
_entity_poly.entity_id
_entity_poly.type
_entity_poly.pdbx_seq_one_letter_code
_entity_poly.pdbx_strand_id
1 'polypeptide(L)'
;MGTGLATAGVAAAAAAGVACSSSDSESSVRGSSAAATGAGRSAGAGGSEALLVPNPDQVEPAPLGYDRLPLEWHQERTRLLKERAGELGADAIVLERDPNIVYFTGCFRGSGERTTRVLFRLDEQDTAYWYSPGIDRDLITSWWATDNEYYFCYPHAEGGFPNRGELIQGPRVDLWEWLLEGLGRRGLGDKTIALDRTLSASDMATASRILPRARFVDISPVCLEMQIIKTPEEIALTQRAYRYFDKIHAFARDYILERGTDATDFELGQALQAYGIGLLMNDVQRDGRQNTAVGIEVTSHYVRAGVATAYPHPNQFFYNKIERGQSVYVNTDIQLGGMGGECYRNYLIGPTTAQQEKMFEVVAETIQIQEEESKPGAVCSDIALKIHQHQVDRGMAEFIYHRPAHGQGNFGMGHQPPFIALGDYSVIEENMTFSMEPGLYDAANGIGINPSDNLRIAATKGVRFSSVPFSKEWSFLTL
;
A
#
# COMPACT_ATOMS: atom_id res chain seq x y z
N MET A 1 46.51 -17.67 -23.56
CA MET A 1 45.74 -16.81 -24.48
C MET A 1 44.61 -16.22 -23.63
N GLY A 2 44.75 -14.96 -23.25
CA GLY A 2 43.86 -14.30 -22.34
C GLY A 2 42.72 -13.62 -23.10
N THR A 3 41.58 -13.59 -22.48
CA THR A 3 40.48 -12.65 -22.84
C THR A 3 40.02 -11.96 -21.58
N GLY A 4 40.20 -10.63 -21.56
CA GLY A 4 39.86 -9.77 -20.45
C GLY A 4 38.37 -9.49 -20.35
N LEU A 5 37.88 -9.45 -19.14
CA LEU A 5 36.55 -8.89 -18.78
C LEU A 5 36.69 -7.38 -18.55
N ALA A 6 35.87 -6.62 -19.26
CA ALA A 6 35.70 -5.20 -19.03
C ALA A 6 34.60 -4.96 -17.95
N THR A 7 34.99 -4.30 -16.88
CA THR A 7 34.07 -3.82 -15.86
C THR A 7 33.55 -2.43 -16.24
N ALA A 8 32.23 -2.30 -16.42
CA ALA A 8 31.57 -1.01 -16.59
C ALA A 8 31.32 -0.37 -15.24
N GLY A 9 31.90 0.81 -15.03
CA GLY A 9 31.71 1.61 -13.82
C GLY A 9 30.38 2.36 -13.85
N VAL A 10 29.66 2.33 -12.75
CA VAL A 10 28.48 3.15 -12.50
C VAL A 10 28.92 4.49 -11.91
N ALA A 11 28.62 5.58 -12.59
CA ALA A 11 28.90 6.94 -12.12
C ALA A 11 27.83 7.37 -11.11
N ALA A 12 28.27 7.71 -9.91
CA ALA A 12 27.43 8.34 -8.90
C ALA A 12 27.30 9.85 -9.17
N ALA A 13 26.09 10.35 -9.22
CA ALA A 13 25.80 11.79 -9.30
C ALA A 13 25.88 12.42 -7.91
N ALA A 14 26.74 13.41 -7.76
CA ALA A 14 26.91 14.17 -6.54
C ALA A 14 25.81 15.23 -6.40
N ALA A 15 25.14 15.28 -5.27
CA ALA A 15 24.24 16.36 -4.88
C ALA A 15 25.05 17.55 -4.37
N ALA A 16 24.81 18.72 -4.94
CA ALA A 16 25.43 19.97 -4.53
C ALA A 16 24.73 20.51 -3.27
N GLY A 17 25.50 20.69 -2.21
CA GLY A 17 25.06 21.36 -1.00
C GLY A 17 25.02 22.88 -1.19
N VAL A 18 23.93 23.51 -0.74
CA VAL A 18 23.80 24.98 -0.63
C VAL A 18 24.15 25.37 0.79
N ALA A 19 25.21 26.13 0.95
CA ALA A 19 25.60 26.73 2.22
C ALA A 19 24.80 28.02 2.45
N CYS A 20 24.11 28.13 3.58
CA CYS A 20 23.52 29.39 4.05
C CYS A 20 24.58 30.22 4.76
N SER A 21 24.88 31.41 4.22
CA SER A 21 25.59 32.46 4.94
C SER A 21 24.59 33.55 5.38
N SER A 22 24.57 33.82 6.67
CA SER A 22 23.80 34.90 7.29
C SER A 22 24.44 36.26 7.00
N SER A 23 23.66 37.19 6.50
CA SER A 23 23.95 38.64 6.61
C SER A 23 22.66 39.42 6.80
N ASP A 24 22.55 40.11 7.92
CA ASP A 24 21.47 40.99 8.26
C ASP A 24 21.45 42.19 7.32
N SER A 25 20.31 42.51 6.72
CA SER A 25 19.96 43.84 6.26
C SER A 25 18.45 43.99 6.25
N GLU A 26 17.96 44.83 7.15
CA GLU A 26 16.59 45.34 7.13
C GLU A 26 16.33 46.13 5.84
N SER A 27 15.37 45.71 5.05
CA SER A 27 14.69 46.59 4.09
C SER A 27 13.23 46.21 4.01
N SER A 28 12.40 47.16 4.37
CA SER A 28 10.96 47.15 4.27
C SER A 28 10.53 47.03 2.80
N VAL A 29 10.03 45.87 2.38
CA VAL A 29 9.32 45.71 1.12
C VAL A 29 7.87 45.43 1.44
N ARG A 30 6.99 46.36 1.10
CA ARG A 30 5.54 46.16 1.07
C ARG A 30 5.26 45.05 0.03
N GLY A 31 5.01 43.84 0.49
CA GLY A 31 4.53 42.77 -0.34
C GLY A 31 3.05 42.95 -0.63
N SER A 32 2.73 43.22 -1.89
CA SER A 32 1.37 42.98 -2.38
C SER A 32 1.14 41.48 -2.41
N SER A 33 0.36 40.98 -1.46
CA SER A 33 -0.19 39.61 -1.52
C SER A 33 -1.20 39.56 -2.67
N ALA A 34 -0.76 39.08 -3.82
CA ALA A 34 -1.69 38.58 -4.81
C ALA A 34 -2.25 37.27 -4.22
N ALA A 35 -3.36 37.38 -3.52
CA ALA A 35 -4.19 36.25 -3.21
C ALA A 35 -4.61 35.61 -4.52
N ALA A 36 -4.10 34.43 -4.80
CA ALA A 36 -4.68 33.57 -5.80
C ALA A 36 -6.07 33.15 -5.28
N THR A 37 -7.05 33.99 -5.57
CA THR A 37 -8.47 33.62 -5.46
C THR A 37 -8.77 32.66 -6.59
N GLY A 38 -8.36 31.40 -6.44
CA GLY A 38 -9.00 30.28 -7.08
C GLY A 38 -10.40 30.21 -6.50
N ALA A 39 -11.32 30.95 -7.11
CA ALA A 39 -12.74 30.78 -6.83
C ALA A 39 -13.10 29.35 -7.25
N GLY A 40 -13.07 28.44 -6.27
CA GLY A 40 -13.74 27.17 -6.40
C GLY A 40 -15.21 27.46 -6.66
N ARG A 41 -15.62 27.41 -7.91
CA ARG A 41 -17.01 27.20 -8.25
C ARG A 41 -17.36 25.86 -7.60
N SER A 42 -18.21 25.90 -6.58
CA SER A 42 -18.90 24.73 -6.11
C SER A 42 -19.54 24.09 -7.34
N ALA A 43 -19.00 22.94 -7.78
CA ALA A 43 -19.69 22.09 -8.72
C ALA A 43 -21.07 21.85 -8.12
N GLY A 44 -22.12 22.18 -8.87
CA GLY A 44 -23.48 22.03 -8.40
C GLY A 44 -23.70 20.59 -7.93
N ALA A 45 -24.46 20.43 -6.87
CA ALA A 45 -24.91 19.13 -6.38
C ALA A 45 -25.62 18.39 -7.53
N GLY A 46 -24.92 17.44 -8.17
CA GLY A 46 -25.39 16.73 -9.35
C GLY A 46 -24.30 16.28 -10.33
N GLY A 47 -23.01 16.49 -10.05
CA GLY A 47 -21.91 16.03 -10.89
C GLY A 47 -21.79 14.51 -10.97
N SER A 48 -20.61 14.02 -11.31
CA SER A 48 -20.34 12.58 -11.49
C SER A 48 -20.62 11.72 -10.25
N GLU A 49 -20.69 12.30 -9.04
CA GLU A 49 -21.12 11.57 -7.84
C GLU A 49 -22.54 10.96 -7.99
N ALA A 50 -23.43 11.59 -8.75
CA ALA A 50 -24.77 11.07 -8.98
C ALA A 50 -24.80 9.80 -9.87
N LEU A 51 -23.71 9.48 -10.54
CA LEU A 51 -23.55 8.27 -11.37
C LEU A 51 -22.92 7.10 -10.59
N LEU A 52 -22.52 7.29 -9.34
CA LEU A 52 -22.02 6.22 -8.50
C LEU A 52 -23.12 5.19 -8.24
N VAL A 53 -22.77 3.90 -8.32
CA VAL A 53 -23.70 2.79 -8.14
C VAL A 53 -23.26 1.94 -6.96
N PRO A 54 -23.72 2.21 -5.73
CA PRO A 54 -23.42 1.39 -4.58
C PRO A 54 -23.86 -0.06 -4.80
N ASN A 55 -22.98 -0.99 -4.48
CA ASN A 55 -23.35 -2.40 -4.44
C ASN A 55 -24.09 -2.68 -3.13
N PRO A 56 -25.32 -3.22 -3.16
CA PRO A 56 -26.10 -3.50 -1.95
C PRO A 56 -25.45 -4.53 -1.02
N ASP A 57 -24.51 -5.33 -1.54
CA ASP A 57 -23.76 -6.33 -0.77
C ASP A 57 -22.48 -5.77 -0.12
N GLN A 58 -22.20 -4.46 -0.28
CA GLN A 58 -21.11 -3.80 0.46
C GLN A 58 -21.40 -3.82 1.96
N VAL A 59 -20.33 -3.92 2.76
CA VAL A 59 -20.48 -3.79 4.21
C VAL A 59 -20.64 -2.34 4.63
N GLU A 60 -21.17 -2.11 5.83
CA GLU A 60 -21.21 -0.79 6.41
C GLU A 60 -19.79 -0.28 6.64
N PRO A 61 -19.43 0.91 6.15
CA PRO A 61 -18.11 1.47 6.39
C PRO A 61 -17.91 1.82 7.87
N ALA A 62 -16.67 1.77 8.31
CA ALA A 62 -16.33 2.24 9.66
C ALA A 62 -16.79 3.68 9.88
N PRO A 63 -17.20 4.05 11.10
CA PRO A 63 -17.66 5.40 11.42
C PRO A 63 -16.63 6.48 11.07
N LEU A 64 -17.10 7.69 10.78
CA LEU A 64 -16.22 8.86 10.64
C LEU A 64 -15.40 9.06 11.93
N GLY A 65 -14.14 9.46 11.78
CA GLY A 65 -13.20 9.56 12.89
C GLY A 65 -12.53 8.23 13.26
N TYR A 66 -12.98 7.11 12.69
CA TYR A 66 -12.33 5.81 12.82
C TYR A 66 -11.31 5.65 11.69
N ASP A 67 -10.10 6.01 11.97
CA ASP A 67 -9.02 6.14 10.98
C ASP A 67 -7.91 5.11 11.12
N ARG A 68 -8.02 4.21 12.11
CA ARG A 68 -7.16 3.05 12.33
C ARG A 68 -7.85 2.02 13.21
N LEU A 69 -7.32 0.81 13.21
CA LEU A 69 -7.75 -0.22 14.14
C LEU A 69 -7.35 0.15 15.59
N PRO A 70 -8.18 -0.15 16.59
CA PRO A 70 -7.88 0.15 17.98
C PRO A 70 -6.74 -0.73 18.53
N LEU A 71 -6.08 -0.26 19.60
CA LEU A 71 -4.97 -1.00 20.21
C LEU A 71 -5.39 -2.41 20.65
N GLU A 72 -6.58 -2.55 21.19
CA GLU A 72 -7.12 -3.83 21.65
C GLU A 72 -7.24 -4.86 20.52
N TRP A 73 -7.53 -4.42 19.28
CA TRP A 73 -7.52 -5.29 18.12
C TRP A 73 -6.11 -5.83 17.84
N HIS A 74 -5.08 -4.98 17.88
CA HIS A 74 -3.69 -5.38 17.68
C HIS A 74 -3.20 -6.32 18.79
N GLN A 75 -3.58 -6.06 20.04
CA GLN A 75 -3.28 -6.94 21.16
C GLN A 75 -3.92 -8.31 21.01
N GLU A 76 -5.17 -8.38 20.57
CA GLU A 76 -5.84 -9.64 20.28
C GLU A 76 -5.18 -10.40 19.12
N ARG A 77 -4.79 -9.70 18.03
CA ARG A 77 -4.02 -10.37 16.94
C ARG A 77 -2.69 -10.89 17.43
N THR A 78 -2.01 -10.15 18.31
CA THR A 78 -0.75 -10.59 18.92
C THR A 78 -0.95 -11.79 19.85
N ARG A 79 -2.04 -11.82 20.61
CA ARG A 79 -2.41 -12.98 21.45
C ARG A 79 -2.59 -14.25 20.60
N LEU A 80 -3.33 -14.15 19.50
CA LEU A 80 -3.50 -15.26 18.55
C LEU A 80 -2.17 -15.67 17.89
N LEU A 81 -1.30 -14.72 17.57
CA LEU A 81 0.03 -15.02 17.05
C LEU A 81 0.87 -15.80 18.08
N LYS A 82 0.81 -15.41 19.36
CA LYS A 82 1.49 -16.13 20.45
C LYS A 82 0.98 -17.58 20.59
N GLU A 83 -0.31 -17.81 20.47
CA GLU A 83 -0.89 -19.16 20.48
C GLU A 83 -0.33 -20.02 19.34
N ARG A 84 -0.38 -19.48 18.11
CA ARG A 84 0.15 -20.16 16.91
C ARG A 84 1.66 -20.41 17.00
N ALA A 85 2.43 -19.46 17.53
CA ALA A 85 3.87 -19.62 17.74
C ALA A 85 4.16 -20.68 18.84
N GLY A 86 3.33 -20.74 19.88
CA GLY A 86 3.40 -21.77 20.93
C GLY A 86 3.19 -23.19 20.39
N GLU A 87 2.31 -23.38 19.43
CA GLU A 87 2.12 -24.65 18.73
C GLU A 87 3.39 -25.12 17.98
N LEU A 88 4.24 -24.18 17.57
CA LEU A 88 5.56 -24.43 16.99
C LEU A 88 6.67 -24.59 18.02
N GLY A 89 6.33 -24.57 19.33
CA GLY A 89 7.24 -24.71 20.44
C GLY A 89 8.07 -23.44 20.74
N ALA A 90 7.63 -22.26 20.31
CA ALA A 90 8.28 -21.02 20.63
C ALA A 90 7.99 -20.56 22.07
N ASP A 91 8.96 -19.87 22.68
CA ASP A 91 8.84 -19.18 23.97
C ASP A 91 8.69 -17.65 23.80
N ALA A 92 9.12 -17.13 22.64
CA ALA A 92 9.10 -15.72 22.33
C ALA A 92 8.99 -15.49 20.82
N ILE A 93 8.50 -14.31 20.43
CA ILE A 93 8.39 -13.85 19.04
C ILE A 93 9.16 -12.55 18.87
N VAL A 94 9.95 -12.44 17.82
CA VAL A 94 10.56 -11.17 17.39
C VAL A 94 10.08 -10.87 15.98
N LEU A 95 9.41 -9.75 15.79
CA LEU A 95 9.02 -9.24 14.47
C LEU A 95 10.03 -8.20 14.00
N GLU A 96 10.47 -8.32 12.76
CA GLU A 96 11.43 -7.43 12.10
C GLU A 96 10.84 -6.76 10.84
N ARG A 97 9.86 -7.39 10.20
CA ARG A 97 9.25 -6.86 8.97
C ARG A 97 8.23 -5.78 9.29
N ASP A 98 8.38 -4.62 8.68
CA ASP A 98 7.52 -3.46 8.91
C ASP A 98 6.03 -3.76 8.78
N PRO A 99 5.55 -4.47 7.74
CA PRO A 99 4.12 -4.80 7.66
C PRO A 99 3.63 -5.63 8.84
N ASN A 100 4.43 -6.61 9.31
CA ASN A 100 4.07 -7.42 10.47
C ASN A 100 4.11 -6.60 11.77
N ILE A 101 5.13 -5.75 11.95
CA ILE A 101 5.20 -4.84 13.10
C ILE A 101 3.93 -3.98 13.15
N VAL A 102 3.56 -3.33 12.03
CA VAL A 102 2.35 -2.50 12.01
C VAL A 102 1.09 -3.33 12.25
N TYR A 103 0.96 -4.49 11.61
CA TYR A 103 -0.22 -5.35 11.76
C TYR A 103 -0.42 -5.82 13.20
N PHE A 104 0.64 -6.29 13.87
CA PHE A 104 0.52 -6.85 15.20
C PHE A 104 0.62 -5.81 16.33
N THR A 105 1.11 -4.61 16.07
CA THR A 105 1.25 -3.59 17.11
C THR A 105 0.41 -2.34 16.91
N GLY A 106 0.02 -2.02 15.68
CA GLY A 106 -0.58 -0.74 15.32
C GLY A 106 0.40 0.44 15.37
N CYS A 107 1.69 0.20 15.51
CA CYS A 107 2.69 1.24 15.54
C CYS A 107 3.15 1.59 14.13
N PHE A 108 2.61 2.65 13.57
CA PHE A 108 3.08 3.23 12.31
C PHE A 108 4.31 4.08 12.59
N ARG A 109 5.42 3.77 11.94
CA ARG A 109 6.70 4.46 12.12
C ARG A 109 7.28 4.90 10.78
N GLY A 110 8.08 5.96 10.81
CA GLY A 110 8.38 6.72 9.62
C GLY A 110 9.48 6.20 8.70
N SER A 111 10.46 5.42 9.15
CA SER A 111 11.64 5.17 8.31
C SER A 111 11.97 3.69 8.15
N GLY A 112 11.82 3.17 6.93
CA GLY A 112 12.24 1.82 6.56
C GLY A 112 13.77 1.61 6.47
N GLU A 113 14.58 2.66 6.51
CA GLU A 113 16.04 2.54 6.45
C GLU A 113 16.68 2.12 7.79
N ARG A 114 15.96 2.35 8.90
CA ARG A 114 16.42 2.03 10.26
C ARG A 114 15.68 0.83 10.80
N THR A 115 16.42 -0.19 11.16
CA THR A 115 15.86 -1.44 11.69
C THR A 115 15.15 -1.19 13.01
N THR A 116 13.91 -1.63 13.11
CA THR A 116 13.14 -1.71 14.34
C THR A 116 12.64 -3.13 14.51
N ARG A 117 12.63 -3.58 15.77
CA ARG A 117 12.13 -4.91 16.12
C ARG A 117 11.25 -4.82 17.35
N VAL A 118 10.29 -5.71 17.43
CA VAL A 118 9.46 -5.87 18.62
C VAL A 118 9.50 -7.32 19.09
N LEU A 119 9.72 -7.51 20.39
CA LEU A 119 9.71 -8.81 21.05
C LEU A 119 8.42 -8.96 21.85
N PHE A 120 7.76 -10.09 21.67
CA PHE A 120 6.66 -10.57 22.51
C PHE A 120 7.08 -11.85 23.22
N ARG A 121 6.90 -11.90 24.53
CA ARG A 121 7.10 -13.12 25.32
C ARG A 121 5.76 -13.87 25.40
N LEU A 122 5.79 -15.19 25.27
CA LEU A 122 4.56 -15.99 25.33
C LEU A 122 4.04 -16.14 26.76
N ASP A 123 4.92 -16.07 27.76
CA ASP A 123 4.58 -16.14 29.18
C ASP A 123 4.08 -14.82 29.80
N GLU A 124 3.99 -13.76 29.01
CA GLU A 124 3.52 -12.44 29.45
C GLU A 124 2.33 -11.97 28.58
N GLN A 125 1.38 -11.30 29.20
CA GLN A 125 0.24 -10.70 28.49
C GLN A 125 0.50 -9.23 28.23
N ASP A 126 0.00 -8.72 27.08
CA ASP A 126 -0.04 -7.30 26.71
C ASP A 126 1.29 -6.55 26.85
N THR A 127 2.41 -7.26 26.73
CA THR A 127 3.76 -6.68 26.77
C THR A 127 4.34 -6.59 25.36
N ALA A 128 5.04 -5.50 25.09
CA ALA A 128 5.80 -5.27 23.86
C ALA A 128 7.16 -4.65 24.21
N TYR A 129 8.23 -5.36 23.89
CA TYR A 129 9.62 -4.93 24.14
C TYR A 129 10.24 -4.52 22.81
N TRP A 130 10.62 -3.26 22.70
CA TRP A 130 11.13 -2.71 21.47
C TRP A 130 12.65 -2.64 21.42
N TYR A 131 13.17 -2.81 20.22
CA TYR A 131 14.56 -2.60 19.84
C TYR A 131 14.56 -1.66 18.65
N SER A 132 14.84 -0.37 18.86
CA SER A 132 14.53 0.68 17.88
C SER A 132 15.66 1.70 17.72
N PRO A 133 15.66 2.50 16.65
CA PRO A 133 16.56 3.64 16.56
C PRO A 133 16.16 4.72 17.57
N GLY A 134 17.14 5.39 18.15
CA GLY A 134 16.93 6.45 19.14
C GLY A 134 16.10 7.64 18.62
N ILE A 135 16.04 7.84 17.30
CA ILE A 135 15.21 8.88 16.69
C ILE A 135 13.70 8.59 16.86
N ASP A 136 13.31 7.32 16.92
CA ASP A 136 11.91 6.90 17.00
C ASP A 136 11.47 6.56 18.45
N ARG A 137 12.38 6.72 19.44
CA ARG A 137 12.13 6.31 20.82
C ARG A 137 10.85 6.91 21.42
N ASP A 138 10.64 8.21 21.22
CA ASP A 138 9.51 8.91 21.84
C ASP A 138 8.19 8.56 21.13
N LEU A 139 8.23 8.29 19.82
CA LEU A 139 7.09 7.77 19.06
C LEU A 139 6.67 6.38 19.57
N ILE A 140 7.62 5.47 19.68
CA ILE A 140 7.38 4.09 20.13
C ILE A 140 6.88 4.06 21.58
N THR A 141 7.51 4.82 22.47
CA THR A 141 7.09 4.88 23.89
C THR A 141 5.76 5.60 24.11
N SER A 142 5.29 6.41 23.15
CA SER A 142 3.96 7.03 23.21
C SER A 142 2.82 6.08 22.84
N TRP A 143 3.15 4.88 22.37
CA TRP A 143 2.20 3.86 21.95
C TRP A 143 2.28 2.64 22.87
N TRP A 144 2.14 1.45 22.37
CA TRP A 144 2.24 0.20 23.12
C TRP A 144 3.70 -0.21 23.31
N ALA A 145 4.31 0.19 24.41
CA ALA A 145 5.68 -0.17 24.75
C ALA A 145 5.80 -0.46 26.26
N THR A 146 6.20 -1.68 26.60
CA THR A 146 6.57 -2.06 27.96
C THR A 146 7.97 -1.55 28.27
N ASP A 147 8.91 -1.68 27.32
CA ASP A 147 10.26 -1.17 27.37
C ASP A 147 10.80 -0.96 25.96
N ASN A 148 11.75 -0.05 25.82
CA ASN A 148 12.38 0.25 24.54
C ASN A 148 13.90 0.41 24.71
N GLU A 149 14.66 -0.59 24.24
CA GLU A 149 16.09 -0.45 24.04
C GLU A 149 16.35 0.23 22.70
N TYR A 150 17.25 1.21 22.64
CA TYR A 150 17.48 1.95 21.42
C TYR A 150 18.97 2.10 21.10
N TYR A 151 19.26 2.06 19.80
CA TYR A 151 20.58 2.30 19.25
C TYR A 151 20.66 3.68 18.62
N PHE A 152 21.86 4.18 18.51
CA PHE A 152 22.07 5.57 18.18
C PHE A 152 22.90 5.84 16.93
N CYS A 153 23.40 4.89 16.26
CA CYS A 153 24.14 5.11 15.02
C CYS A 153 23.40 4.50 13.83
N TYR A 154 23.68 5.03 12.67
CA TYR A 154 23.26 4.36 11.45
C TYR A 154 23.96 3.01 11.33
N PRO A 155 23.29 1.98 10.80
CA PRO A 155 23.90 0.66 10.60
C PRO A 155 25.17 0.69 9.74
N HIS A 156 25.32 1.72 8.91
CA HIS A 156 26.43 1.90 7.98
C HIS A 156 27.46 2.94 8.42
N ALA A 157 27.29 3.56 9.57
CA ALA A 157 28.16 4.63 10.05
C ALA A 157 28.76 4.28 11.42
N GLU A 158 30.04 4.58 11.57
CA GLU A 158 30.65 4.72 12.89
C GLU A 158 30.25 6.07 13.46
N GLY A 159 30.10 6.16 14.76
CA GLY A 159 29.94 7.45 15.34
C GLY A 159 29.11 7.51 16.58
N GLY A 160 28.91 8.71 16.98
CA GLY A 160 28.06 9.08 18.07
C GLY A 160 27.02 10.05 17.59
N PHE A 161 26.22 10.49 18.52
CA PHE A 161 25.23 11.50 18.24
C PHE A 161 24.84 12.17 19.53
N PRO A 162 24.23 13.37 19.41
CA PRO A 162 23.72 14.08 20.57
C PRO A 162 22.48 13.36 21.13
N ASN A 163 22.54 13.03 22.42
CA ASN A 163 21.41 12.53 23.17
C ASN A 163 21.04 13.51 24.26
N ARG A 164 20.10 14.39 24.00
CA ARG A 164 19.60 15.40 24.96
C ARG A 164 20.73 16.21 25.63
N GLY A 165 21.70 16.64 24.82
CA GLY A 165 22.85 17.46 25.27
C GLY A 165 24.11 16.69 25.56
N GLU A 166 24.09 15.38 25.62
CA GLU A 166 25.28 14.54 25.69
C GLU A 166 25.75 14.09 24.32
N LEU A 167 27.04 14.08 24.08
CA LEU A 167 27.66 13.51 22.90
C LEU A 167 28.11 12.09 23.19
N ILE A 168 27.40 11.12 22.64
CA ILE A 168 27.77 9.70 22.79
C ILE A 168 28.59 9.31 21.57
N GLN A 169 29.78 8.82 21.79
CA GLN A 169 30.66 8.26 20.77
C GLN A 169 30.82 6.76 20.98
N GLY A 170 30.85 6.02 19.89
CA GLY A 170 31.04 4.58 19.98
C GLY A 170 31.31 3.94 18.62
N PRO A 171 31.68 2.67 18.61
CA PRO A 171 31.85 1.90 17.38
C PRO A 171 30.50 1.72 16.69
N ARG A 172 30.57 1.34 15.43
CA ARG A 172 29.41 0.84 14.67
C ARG A 172 28.76 -0.31 15.42
N VAL A 173 27.45 -0.26 15.58
CA VAL A 173 26.67 -1.32 16.21
C VAL A 173 26.27 -2.33 15.14
N ASP A 174 26.58 -3.62 15.34
CA ASP A 174 25.93 -4.69 14.62
C ASP A 174 24.55 -4.91 15.23
N LEU A 175 23.49 -4.60 14.48
CA LEU A 175 22.12 -4.60 15.02
C LEU A 175 21.57 -6.01 15.23
N TRP A 176 22.13 -7.02 14.57
CA TRP A 176 21.75 -8.41 14.83
C TRP A 176 22.40 -8.92 16.13
N GLU A 177 23.70 -8.69 16.31
CA GLU A 177 24.39 -9.01 17.55
C GLU A 177 23.76 -8.29 18.77
N TRP A 178 23.52 -7.00 18.64
CA TRP A 178 22.88 -6.17 19.68
C TRP A 178 21.51 -6.70 20.10
N LEU A 179 20.66 -7.12 19.12
CA LEU A 179 19.41 -7.76 19.43
C LEU A 179 19.62 -9.06 20.21
N LEU A 180 20.49 -9.96 19.73
CA LEU A 180 20.76 -11.25 20.39
C LEU A 180 21.25 -11.08 21.82
N GLU A 181 22.14 -10.13 22.06
CA GLU A 181 22.57 -9.76 23.42
C GLU A 181 21.39 -9.26 24.26
N GLY A 182 20.52 -8.43 23.70
CA GLY A 182 19.30 -7.96 24.36
C GLY A 182 18.37 -9.11 24.73
N LEU A 183 18.14 -10.06 23.81
CA LEU A 183 17.38 -11.27 24.09
C LEU A 183 18.00 -12.11 25.21
N GLY A 184 19.33 -12.23 25.21
CA GLY A 184 20.07 -12.89 26.31
C GLY A 184 19.87 -12.22 27.66
N ARG A 185 19.94 -10.87 27.71
CA ARG A 185 19.68 -10.09 28.95
C ARG A 185 18.25 -10.31 29.48
N ARG A 186 17.30 -10.59 28.61
CA ARG A 186 15.89 -10.89 28.96
C ARG A 186 15.63 -12.37 29.26
N GLY A 187 16.68 -13.18 29.40
CA GLY A 187 16.57 -14.59 29.82
C GLY A 187 16.14 -15.54 28.70
N LEU A 188 16.29 -15.14 27.42
CA LEU A 188 15.92 -15.96 26.27
C LEU A 188 17.09 -16.77 25.68
N GLY A 189 18.23 -16.84 26.37
CA GLY A 189 19.46 -17.47 25.88
C GLY A 189 19.42 -18.99 25.69
N ASP A 190 18.41 -19.69 26.21
CA ASP A 190 18.17 -21.13 26.06
C ASP A 190 16.74 -21.46 25.58
N LYS A 191 16.06 -20.46 25.03
CA LYS A 191 14.67 -20.51 24.61
C LYS A 191 14.53 -20.70 23.10
N THR A 192 13.33 -21.03 22.66
CA THR A 192 12.97 -21.06 21.26
C THR A 192 12.36 -19.71 20.87
N ILE A 193 12.97 -19.02 19.93
CA ILE A 193 12.59 -17.69 19.48
C ILE A 193 12.04 -17.79 18.07
N ALA A 194 10.79 -17.37 17.88
CA ALA A 194 10.15 -17.29 16.58
C ALA A 194 10.49 -15.94 15.91
N LEU A 195 10.85 -15.97 14.64
CA LEU A 195 11.16 -14.81 13.82
C LEU A 195 10.22 -14.75 12.61
N ASP A 196 9.85 -13.57 12.16
CA ASP A 196 9.05 -13.41 10.95
C ASP A 196 9.91 -13.43 9.66
N ARG A 197 11.01 -14.16 9.71
CA ARG A 197 11.90 -14.47 8.58
C ARG A 197 12.71 -15.73 8.80
N THR A 198 13.17 -16.31 7.71
CA THR A 198 14.24 -17.35 7.76
C THR A 198 15.59 -16.70 8.02
N LEU A 199 16.37 -17.24 8.93
CA LEU A 199 17.74 -16.79 9.17
C LEU A 199 18.67 -17.21 8.03
N SER A 200 19.54 -16.29 7.59
CA SER A 200 20.64 -16.62 6.71
C SER A 200 21.69 -17.48 7.43
N ALA A 201 22.57 -18.15 6.68
CA ALA A 201 23.66 -18.91 7.29
C ALA A 201 24.59 -18.04 8.16
N SER A 202 24.83 -16.79 7.76
CA SER A 202 25.62 -15.83 8.55
C SER A 202 24.91 -15.41 9.84
N ASP A 203 23.60 -15.11 9.77
CA ASP A 203 22.81 -14.76 10.94
C ASP A 203 22.73 -15.92 11.93
N MET A 204 22.60 -17.15 11.44
CA MET A 204 22.58 -18.35 12.25
C MET A 204 23.94 -18.58 12.94
N ALA A 205 25.05 -18.36 12.22
CA ALA A 205 26.40 -18.47 12.81
C ALA A 205 26.59 -17.44 13.94
N THR A 206 26.17 -16.20 13.73
CA THR A 206 26.19 -15.15 14.75
C THR A 206 25.31 -15.50 15.95
N ALA A 207 24.09 -15.97 15.70
CA ALA A 207 23.17 -16.40 16.75
C ALA A 207 23.74 -17.56 17.59
N SER A 208 24.34 -18.55 16.94
CA SER A 208 24.98 -19.70 17.62
C SER A 208 26.19 -19.29 18.47
N ARG A 209 26.88 -18.22 18.09
CA ARG A 209 28.01 -17.68 18.87
C ARG A 209 27.53 -16.94 20.11
N ILE A 210 26.46 -16.14 20.01
CA ILE A 210 25.99 -15.27 21.11
C ILE A 210 25.02 -16.00 22.04
N LEU A 211 24.08 -16.76 21.46
CA LEU A 211 23.05 -17.53 22.16
C LEU A 211 23.15 -19.04 21.79
N PRO A 212 24.20 -19.75 22.22
CA PRO A 212 24.51 -21.11 21.74
C PRO A 212 23.49 -22.17 22.13
N ARG A 213 22.55 -21.87 23.02
CA ARG A 213 21.49 -22.79 23.43
C ARG A 213 20.10 -22.39 22.93
N ALA A 214 19.95 -21.18 22.36
CA ALA A 214 18.71 -20.74 21.78
C ALA A 214 18.40 -21.48 20.47
N ARG A 215 17.14 -21.64 20.18
CA ARG A 215 16.64 -22.15 18.89
C ARG A 215 15.83 -21.08 18.19
N PHE A 216 15.83 -21.09 16.86
CA PHE A 216 15.11 -20.13 16.05
C PHE A 216 14.16 -20.87 15.09
N VAL A 217 12.94 -20.38 15.00
CA VAL A 217 11.91 -20.90 14.09
C VAL A 217 11.34 -19.76 13.26
N ASP A 218 11.00 -20.05 12.00
CA ASP A 218 10.41 -19.07 11.08
C ASP A 218 8.88 -19.12 11.21
N ILE A 219 8.26 -17.98 11.56
CA ILE A 219 6.81 -17.81 11.64
C ILE A 219 6.25 -16.90 10.54
N SER A 220 7.05 -16.54 9.53
CA SER A 220 6.56 -15.72 8.43
C SER A 220 5.33 -16.31 7.71
N PRO A 221 5.21 -17.66 7.54
CA PRO A 221 3.97 -18.22 6.99
C PRO A 221 2.75 -17.97 7.89
N VAL A 222 2.91 -18.10 9.21
CA VAL A 222 1.82 -17.85 10.18
C VAL A 222 1.39 -16.39 10.13
N CYS A 223 2.35 -15.46 10.11
CA CYS A 223 2.05 -14.03 9.98
C CYS A 223 1.25 -13.73 8.70
N LEU A 224 1.63 -14.35 7.58
CA LEU A 224 0.93 -14.20 6.31
C LEU A 224 -0.48 -14.79 6.36
N GLU A 225 -0.64 -16.03 6.82
CA GLU A 225 -1.95 -16.68 6.96
C GLU A 225 -2.94 -15.85 7.77
N MET A 226 -2.47 -15.25 8.87
CA MET A 226 -3.30 -14.39 9.72
C MET A 226 -3.74 -13.08 9.05
N GLN A 227 -3.10 -12.68 7.95
CA GLN A 227 -3.40 -11.46 7.19
C GLN A 227 -4.22 -11.72 5.93
N ILE A 228 -4.26 -12.95 5.44
CA ILE A 228 -4.97 -13.30 4.20
C ILE A 228 -6.49 -13.17 4.40
N ILE A 229 -7.02 -13.70 5.49
CA ILE A 229 -8.45 -13.62 5.82
C ILE A 229 -8.67 -12.39 6.72
N LYS A 230 -9.43 -11.43 6.21
CA LYS A 230 -9.65 -10.16 6.89
C LYS A 230 -10.68 -10.29 8.00
N THR A 231 -10.46 -9.57 9.10
CA THR A 231 -11.47 -9.43 10.16
C THR A 231 -12.59 -8.47 9.73
N PRO A 232 -13.76 -8.50 10.38
CA PRO A 232 -14.83 -7.54 10.10
C PRO A 232 -14.38 -6.07 10.24
N GLU A 233 -13.51 -5.78 11.20
CA GLU A 233 -12.99 -4.43 11.45
C GLU A 233 -12.06 -3.97 10.32
N GLU A 234 -11.20 -4.86 9.80
CA GLU A 234 -10.35 -4.57 8.63
C GLU A 234 -11.22 -4.29 7.40
N ILE A 235 -12.25 -5.09 7.17
CA ILE A 235 -13.18 -4.93 6.05
C ILE A 235 -13.95 -3.61 6.16
N ALA A 236 -14.47 -3.26 7.35
CA ALA A 236 -15.20 -2.02 7.57
C ALA A 236 -14.31 -0.78 7.34
N LEU A 237 -13.06 -0.82 7.79
CA LEU A 237 -12.11 0.27 7.57
C LEU A 237 -11.69 0.38 6.10
N THR A 238 -11.48 -0.75 5.41
CA THR A 238 -11.27 -0.80 3.96
C THR A 238 -12.47 -0.21 3.21
N GLN A 239 -13.70 -0.61 3.57
CA GLN A 239 -14.91 -0.05 2.96
C GLN A 239 -15.00 1.47 3.15
N ARG A 240 -14.56 1.98 4.31
CA ARG A 240 -14.48 3.42 4.53
C ARG A 240 -13.47 4.10 3.60
N ALA A 241 -12.30 3.51 3.40
CA ALA A 241 -11.31 4.02 2.45
C ALA A 241 -11.89 4.11 1.02
N TYR A 242 -12.69 3.12 0.62
CA TYR A 242 -13.33 3.10 -0.70
C TYR A 242 -14.40 4.18 -0.90
N ARG A 243 -15.00 4.73 0.17
CA ARG A 243 -15.87 5.92 0.04
C ARG A 243 -15.11 7.18 -0.38
N TYR A 244 -13.83 7.26 -0.08
CA TYR A 244 -12.96 8.33 -0.62
C TYR A 244 -12.58 8.07 -2.07
N PHE A 245 -12.31 6.82 -2.47
CA PHE A 245 -12.11 6.47 -3.88
C PHE A 245 -13.31 6.87 -4.74
N ASP A 246 -14.53 6.58 -4.30
CA ASP A 246 -15.75 6.93 -5.00
C ASP A 246 -15.78 8.44 -5.32
N LYS A 247 -15.51 9.29 -4.33
CA LYS A 247 -15.48 10.75 -4.48
C LYS A 247 -14.32 11.23 -5.35
N ILE A 248 -13.13 10.63 -5.20
CA ILE A 248 -11.95 11.00 -5.99
C ILE A 248 -12.17 10.67 -7.46
N HIS A 249 -12.75 9.51 -7.79
CA HIS A 249 -13.06 9.15 -9.17
C HIS A 249 -14.18 10.00 -9.76
N ALA A 250 -15.18 10.39 -8.98
CA ALA A 250 -16.18 11.36 -9.41
C ALA A 250 -15.54 12.72 -9.73
N PHE A 251 -14.67 13.21 -8.84
CA PHE A 251 -13.91 14.43 -9.09
C PHE A 251 -12.98 14.32 -10.30
N ALA A 252 -12.33 13.16 -10.52
CA ALA A 252 -11.49 12.93 -11.68
C ALA A 252 -12.28 13.08 -12.99
N ARG A 253 -13.46 12.48 -13.03
CA ARG A 253 -14.35 12.55 -14.19
C ARG A 253 -14.81 13.97 -14.46
N ASP A 254 -15.24 14.71 -13.44
CA ASP A 254 -15.66 16.10 -13.54
C ASP A 254 -14.49 17.00 -13.98
N TYR A 255 -13.29 16.80 -13.44
CA TYR A 255 -12.09 17.52 -13.83
C TYR A 255 -11.76 17.33 -15.32
N ILE A 256 -11.84 16.08 -15.82
CA ILE A 256 -11.61 15.80 -17.25
C ILE A 256 -12.68 16.48 -18.11
N LEU A 257 -13.94 16.45 -17.71
CA LEU A 257 -15.04 17.09 -18.45
C LEU A 257 -14.90 18.63 -18.46
N GLU A 258 -14.44 19.23 -17.36
CA GLU A 258 -14.28 20.69 -17.24
C GLU A 258 -13.02 21.20 -17.96
N ARG A 259 -11.88 20.54 -17.77
CA ARG A 259 -10.59 21.01 -18.27
C ARG A 259 -10.29 20.49 -19.69
N GLY A 260 -10.77 19.31 -19.99
CA GLY A 260 -10.63 18.72 -21.32
C GLY A 260 -9.17 18.67 -21.80
N THR A 261 -8.94 19.11 -23.03
CA THR A 261 -7.62 19.13 -23.65
C THR A 261 -6.67 20.22 -23.12
N ASP A 262 -7.12 21.05 -22.18
CA ASP A 262 -6.27 22.07 -21.54
C ASP A 262 -5.51 21.51 -20.32
N ALA A 263 -5.72 20.23 -19.99
CA ALA A 263 -5.07 19.54 -18.86
C ALA A 263 -4.04 18.51 -19.31
N THR A 264 -3.13 18.19 -18.38
CA THR A 264 -2.20 17.06 -18.48
C THR A 264 -2.55 16.00 -17.46
N ASP A 265 -2.06 14.77 -17.67
CA ASP A 265 -2.17 13.68 -16.70
C ASP A 265 -1.51 14.01 -15.37
N PHE A 266 -0.38 14.74 -15.40
CA PHE A 266 0.30 15.19 -14.19
C PHE A 266 -0.55 16.19 -13.37
N GLU A 267 -1.14 17.21 -14.02
CA GLU A 267 -2.02 18.18 -13.35
C GLU A 267 -3.24 17.47 -12.73
N LEU A 268 -3.84 16.54 -13.45
CA LEU A 268 -4.93 15.73 -12.94
C LEU A 268 -4.49 14.94 -11.71
N GLY A 269 -3.36 14.21 -11.76
CA GLY A 269 -2.84 13.45 -10.63
C GLY A 269 -2.62 14.30 -9.37
N GLN A 270 -2.02 15.50 -9.53
CA GLN A 270 -1.83 16.43 -8.42
C GLN A 270 -3.17 16.95 -7.84
N ALA A 271 -4.14 17.23 -8.69
CA ALA A 271 -5.46 17.67 -8.26
C ALA A 271 -6.19 16.58 -7.47
N LEU A 272 -6.13 15.32 -7.92
CA LEU A 272 -6.72 14.17 -7.24
C LEU A 272 -6.11 13.93 -5.86
N GLN A 273 -4.78 13.99 -5.77
CA GLN A 273 -4.07 13.80 -4.50
C GLN A 273 -4.44 14.90 -3.50
N ALA A 274 -4.44 16.16 -3.92
CA ALA A 274 -4.81 17.28 -3.07
C ALA A 274 -6.27 17.19 -2.60
N TYR A 275 -7.19 16.83 -3.50
CA TYR A 275 -8.60 16.64 -3.20
C TYR A 275 -8.81 15.48 -2.20
N GLY A 276 -8.20 14.31 -2.45
CA GLY A 276 -8.33 13.14 -1.59
C GLY A 276 -7.78 13.36 -0.18
N ILE A 277 -6.60 13.97 -0.05
CA ILE A 277 -6.03 14.34 1.25
C ILE A 277 -6.95 15.32 1.97
N GLY A 278 -7.50 16.32 1.25
CA GLY A 278 -8.43 17.30 1.82
C GLY A 278 -9.69 16.65 2.39
N LEU A 279 -10.28 15.69 1.69
CA LEU A 279 -11.44 14.93 2.17
C LEU A 279 -11.12 14.16 3.46
N LEU A 280 -10.02 13.40 3.46
CA LEU A 280 -9.61 12.61 4.62
C LEU A 280 -9.33 13.49 5.83
N MET A 281 -8.56 14.58 5.66
CA MET A 281 -8.22 15.48 6.75
C MET A 281 -9.44 16.21 7.31
N ASN A 282 -10.44 16.52 6.50
CA ASN A 282 -11.69 17.09 6.94
C ASN A 282 -12.44 16.14 7.88
N ASP A 283 -12.52 14.87 7.54
CA ASP A 283 -13.23 13.87 8.32
C ASP A 283 -12.47 13.50 9.60
N VAL A 284 -11.14 13.40 9.53
CA VAL A 284 -10.26 13.16 10.69
C VAL A 284 -10.38 14.26 11.76
N GLN A 285 -10.57 15.52 11.34
CA GLN A 285 -10.70 16.68 12.26
C GLN A 285 -12.14 16.95 12.72
N ARG A 286 -13.13 16.28 12.13
CA ARG A 286 -14.55 16.58 12.36
C ARG A 286 -14.97 16.56 13.83
N ASP A 287 -14.41 15.64 14.62
CA ASP A 287 -14.73 15.47 16.04
C ASP A 287 -13.92 16.39 16.95
N GLY A 288 -13.17 17.35 16.40
CA GLY A 288 -12.31 18.25 17.17
C GLY A 288 -11.12 17.56 17.85
N ARG A 289 -10.90 16.28 17.60
CA ARG A 289 -9.73 15.55 18.08
C ARG A 289 -8.58 15.74 17.10
N GLN A 290 -7.40 16.10 17.64
CA GLN A 290 -6.19 15.95 16.87
C GLN A 290 -5.93 14.47 16.70
N ASN A 291 -6.12 13.98 15.48
CA ASN A 291 -5.82 12.61 15.20
C ASN A 291 -4.31 12.46 15.01
N THR A 292 -3.72 11.64 15.87
CA THR A 292 -2.33 11.23 15.76
C THR A 292 -2.19 9.97 14.92
N ALA A 293 -3.29 9.51 14.30
CA ALA A 293 -3.25 8.34 13.47
C ALA A 293 -2.33 8.56 12.27
N VAL A 294 -1.52 7.60 12.07
CA VAL A 294 -0.60 7.42 10.99
C VAL A 294 -1.10 6.29 10.11
N GLY A 295 -0.52 6.12 8.94
CA GLY A 295 -1.03 5.15 7.96
C GLY A 295 -2.18 5.70 7.10
N ILE A 296 -2.34 7.04 7.06
CA ILE A 296 -3.20 7.71 6.10
C ILE A 296 -2.34 8.12 4.91
N GLU A 297 -2.67 7.59 3.76
CA GLU A 297 -1.97 7.86 2.52
C GLU A 297 -2.98 8.00 1.37
N VAL A 298 -2.75 8.97 0.50
CA VAL A 298 -3.43 9.13 -0.78
C VAL A 298 -2.37 9.38 -1.83
N THR A 299 -2.30 8.50 -2.82
CA THR A 299 -1.40 8.66 -3.95
C THR A 299 -2.16 8.58 -5.26
N SER A 300 -1.89 9.51 -6.17
CA SER A 300 -2.49 9.57 -7.51
C SER A 300 -1.45 9.93 -8.58
N HIS A 301 -0.20 9.56 -8.36
CA HIS A 301 0.90 9.91 -9.25
C HIS A 301 1.04 9.01 -10.48
N TYR A 302 0.20 7.97 -10.60
CA TYR A 302 0.19 7.09 -11.77
C TYR A 302 -0.93 7.40 -12.75
N VAL A 303 -1.48 8.61 -12.74
CA VAL A 303 -2.40 9.07 -13.78
C VAL A 303 -1.66 9.18 -15.11
N ARG A 304 -2.25 8.67 -16.20
CA ARG A 304 -1.62 8.55 -17.51
C ARG A 304 -2.60 8.91 -18.62
N ALA A 305 -2.13 9.60 -19.65
CA ALA A 305 -2.92 9.90 -20.83
C ALA A 305 -2.26 9.36 -22.11
N GLY A 306 -3.05 8.97 -23.07
CA GLY A 306 -2.60 8.54 -24.39
C GLY A 306 -1.73 7.30 -24.39
N VAL A 307 -0.61 7.33 -25.11
CA VAL A 307 0.29 6.18 -25.29
C VAL A 307 0.81 5.59 -23.98
N ALA A 308 0.93 6.41 -22.93
CA ALA A 308 1.38 5.95 -21.63
C ALA A 308 0.43 4.91 -21.00
N THR A 309 -0.83 4.87 -21.41
CA THR A 309 -1.80 3.87 -20.91
C THR A 309 -1.51 2.46 -21.41
N ALA A 310 -0.83 2.32 -22.56
CA ALA A 310 -0.50 1.04 -23.16
C ALA A 310 0.60 0.24 -22.44
N TYR A 311 1.16 0.79 -21.37
CA TYR A 311 2.21 0.16 -20.59
C TYR A 311 1.76 -0.03 -19.15
N PRO A 312 1.84 -1.25 -18.57
CA PRO A 312 1.45 -1.49 -17.17
C PRO A 312 2.20 -0.60 -16.17
N HIS A 313 3.52 -0.38 -16.36
CA HIS A 313 4.38 0.40 -15.46
C HIS A 313 5.17 1.49 -16.19
N PRO A 314 4.52 2.52 -16.77
CA PRO A 314 5.19 3.51 -17.62
C PRO A 314 5.68 4.73 -16.84
N ASN A 315 6.52 4.57 -15.86
CA ASN A 315 6.98 5.64 -14.98
C ASN A 315 7.85 6.72 -15.63
N GLN A 316 8.14 6.63 -16.94
CA GLN A 316 8.87 7.64 -17.70
C GLN A 316 7.96 8.56 -18.52
N PHE A 317 6.65 8.30 -18.57
CA PHE A 317 5.70 9.03 -19.40
C PHE A 317 4.88 10.01 -18.54
N PHE A 318 5.44 11.17 -18.25
CA PHE A 318 4.78 12.24 -17.52
C PHE A 318 4.46 13.43 -18.41
N TYR A 319 3.49 14.26 -18.00
CA TYR A 319 3.08 15.48 -18.69
C TYR A 319 2.45 15.23 -20.06
N ASN A 320 1.76 14.11 -20.24
CA ASN A 320 1.01 13.90 -21.46
C ASN A 320 -0.27 14.73 -21.42
N LYS A 321 -0.54 15.43 -22.51
CA LYS A 321 -1.82 16.12 -22.67
C LYS A 321 -2.96 15.14 -22.75
N ILE A 322 -4.11 15.52 -22.19
CA ILE A 322 -5.37 14.82 -22.42
C ILE A 322 -5.88 15.25 -23.79
N GLU A 323 -6.05 14.33 -24.71
CA GLU A 323 -6.46 14.60 -26.08
C GLU A 323 -7.66 13.75 -26.50
N ARG A 324 -8.40 14.23 -27.49
CA ARG A 324 -9.50 13.48 -28.08
C ARG A 324 -8.97 12.22 -28.76
N GLY A 325 -9.74 11.13 -28.67
CA GLY A 325 -9.37 9.83 -29.23
C GLY A 325 -8.46 8.99 -28.34
N GLN A 326 -8.10 9.48 -27.15
CA GLN A 326 -7.18 8.80 -26.24
C GLN A 326 -7.90 8.16 -25.05
N SER A 327 -7.20 7.22 -24.40
CA SER A 327 -7.52 6.76 -23.05
C SER A 327 -6.80 7.63 -22.02
N VAL A 328 -7.48 7.94 -20.91
CA VAL A 328 -6.90 8.49 -19.68
C VAL A 328 -7.09 7.45 -18.59
N TYR A 329 -6.00 6.99 -18.02
CA TYR A 329 -5.99 6.02 -16.92
C TYR A 329 -5.78 6.77 -15.61
N VAL A 330 -6.72 6.63 -14.70
CA VAL A 330 -6.65 7.21 -13.36
C VAL A 330 -6.43 6.10 -12.36
N ASN A 331 -5.25 6.14 -11.74
CA ASN A 331 -4.86 5.27 -10.65
C ASN A 331 -4.90 6.08 -9.34
N THR A 332 -5.54 5.54 -8.34
CA THR A 332 -5.53 6.11 -6.99
C THR A 332 -5.34 4.99 -5.99
N ASP A 333 -4.45 5.23 -5.03
CA ASP A 333 -4.22 4.35 -3.88
C ASP A 333 -4.57 5.12 -2.61
N ILE A 334 -5.30 4.47 -1.71
CA ILE A 334 -5.65 5.03 -0.40
C ILE A 334 -5.35 4.01 0.67
N GLN A 335 -4.72 4.49 1.73
CA GLN A 335 -4.62 3.76 2.98
C GLN A 335 -5.17 4.60 4.12
N LEU A 336 -6.01 3.99 4.93
CA LEU A 336 -6.62 4.56 6.12
C LEU A 336 -6.32 3.63 7.29
N GLY A 337 -5.37 4.01 8.16
CA GLY A 337 -4.87 3.13 9.20
C GLY A 337 -4.24 1.84 8.65
N GLY A 338 -3.60 1.92 7.49
CA GLY A 338 -3.01 0.78 6.80
C GLY A 338 -3.99 -0.10 6.03
N MET A 339 -5.31 0.20 6.08
CA MET A 339 -6.36 -0.49 5.34
C MET A 339 -6.77 0.32 4.13
N GLY A 340 -7.08 -0.37 3.04
CA GLY A 340 -7.49 0.28 1.79
C GLY A 340 -7.10 -0.55 0.60
N GLY A 341 -6.47 0.08 -0.37
CA GLY A 341 -6.01 -0.58 -1.59
C GLY A 341 -5.93 0.40 -2.75
N GLU A 342 -6.28 -0.08 -3.92
CA GLU A 342 -6.18 0.62 -5.18
C GLU A 342 -7.53 0.61 -5.91
N CYS A 343 -7.80 1.68 -6.64
CA CYS A 343 -8.96 1.78 -7.51
C CYS A 343 -8.56 2.52 -8.78
N TYR A 344 -8.71 1.84 -9.93
CA TYR A 344 -8.30 2.36 -11.22
C TYR A 344 -9.48 2.43 -12.18
N ARG A 345 -9.54 3.51 -12.95
CA ARG A 345 -10.53 3.63 -14.05
C ARG A 345 -9.87 4.20 -15.30
N ASN A 346 -10.36 3.76 -16.43
CA ASN A 346 -10.05 4.36 -17.72
C ASN A 346 -11.19 5.27 -18.16
N TYR A 347 -10.83 6.45 -18.66
CA TYR A 347 -11.73 7.37 -19.33
C TYR A 347 -11.33 7.45 -20.80
N LEU A 348 -12.25 7.13 -21.69
CA LEU A 348 -12.06 7.15 -23.13
C LEU A 348 -12.60 8.46 -23.68
N ILE A 349 -11.72 9.30 -24.20
CA ILE A 349 -12.08 10.63 -24.70
C ILE A 349 -12.47 10.52 -26.17
N GLY A 350 -13.75 10.73 -26.46
CA GLY A 350 -14.27 10.58 -27.83
C GLY A 350 -13.63 11.51 -28.86
N PRO A 351 -13.65 11.12 -30.17
CA PRO A 351 -14.22 9.90 -30.71
C PRO A 351 -13.38 8.67 -30.42
N THR A 352 -14.01 7.57 -29.99
CA THR A 352 -13.35 6.30 -29.72
C THR A 352 -13.17 5.45 -30.96
N THR A 353 -12.16 4.59 -30.98
CA THR A 353 -11.99 3.57 -32.02
C THR A 353 -12.71 2.29 -31.64
N ALA A 354 -13.05 1.48 -32.65
CA ALA A 354 -13.67 0.17 -32.44
C ALA A 354 -12.76 -0.75 -31.53
N GLN A 355 -11.45 -0.61 -31.63
CA GLN A 355 -10.50 -1.35 -30.80
C GLN A 355 -10.58 -0.94 -29.32
N GLN A 356 -10.62 0.35 -29.04
CA GLN A 356 -10.79 0.86 -27.67
C GLN A 356 -12.11 0.38 -27.05
N GLU A 357 -13.20 0.48 -27.79
CA GLU A 357 -14.52 0.04 -27.33
C GLU A 357 -14.53 -1.45 -27.04
N LYS A 358 -13.96 -2.26 -27.94
CA LYS A 358 -13.90 -3.71 -27.78
C LYS A 358 -13.03 -4.12 -26.58
N MET A 359 -11.85 -3.51 -26.41
CA MET A 359 -10.99 -3.78 -25.25
C MET A 359 -11.70 -3.42 -23.93
N PHE A 360 -12.40 -2.27 -23.90
CA PHE A 360 -13.16 -1.87 -22.72
C PHE A 360 -14.29 -2.87 -22.38
N GLU A 361 -15.06 -3.29 -23.39
CA GLU A 361 -16.14 -4.28 -23.20
C GLU A 361 -15.62 -5.59 -22.66
N VAL A 362 -14.53 -6.12 -23.25
CA VAL A 362 -13.93 -7.39 -22.80
C VAL A 362 -13.41 -7.29 -21.37
N VAL A 363 -12.75 -6.19 -21.00
CA VAL A 363 -12.28 -5.99 -19.61
C VAL A 363 -13.47 -5.88 -18.65
N ALA A 364 -14.53 -5.15 -18.99
CA ALA A 364 -15.74 -5.06 -18.15
C ALA A 364 -16.41 -6.43 -17.95
N GLU A 365 -16.48 -7.25 -19.01
CA GLU A 365 -16.97 -8.64 -18.92
C GLU A 365 -16.11 -9.51 -18.02
N THR A 366 -14.76 -9.37 -18.09
CA THR A 366 -13.86 -10.16 -17.25
C THR A 366 -13.94 -9.77 -15.77
N ILE A 367 -14.19 -8.51 -15.44
CA ILE A 367 -14.46 -8.06 -14.08
C ILE A 367 -15.73 -8.72 -13.54
N GLN A 368 -16.79 -8.76 -14.34
CA GLN A 368 -18.03 -9.43 -13.95
C GLN A 368 -17.81 -10.93 -13.72
N ILE A 369 -17.09 -11.61 -14.63
CA ILE A 369 -16.72 -13.02 -14.46
C ILE A 369 -15.98 -13.23 -13.13
N GLN A 370 -15.04 -12.35 -12.81
CA GLN A 370 -14.27 -12.45 -11.57
C GLN A 370 -15.16 -12.26 -10.33
N GLU A 371 -16.10 -11.32 -10.34
CA GLU A 371 -17.06 -11.15 -9.24
C GLU A 371 -17.92 -12.40 -9.02
N GLU A 372 -18.41 -13.00 -10.10
CA GLU A 372 -19.29 -14.17 -10.04
C GLU A 372 -18.56 -15.47 -9.62
N GLU A 373 -17.32 -15.64 -10.08
CA GLU A 373 -16.55 -16.87 -9.83
C GLU A 373 -15.75 -16.83 -8.53
N SER A 374 -15.45 -15.64 -8.00
CA SER A 374 -14.69 -15.51 -6.73
C SER A 374 -15.61 -15.74 -5.53
N LYS A 375 -15.71 -16.99 -5.11
CA LYS A 375 -16.54 -17.45 -3.99
C LYS A 375 -15.81 -18.50 -3.16
N PRO A 376 -16.20 -18.72 -1.90
CA PRO A 376 -15.58 -19.76 -1.06
C PRO A 376 -15.59 -21.13 -1.73
N GLY A 377 -14.44 -21.80 -1.71
CA GLY A 377 -14.22 -23.09 -2.35
C GLY A 377 -13.76 -23.05 -3.80
N ALA A 378 -13.76 -21.88 -4.46
CA ALA A 378 -13.21 -21.75 -5.80
C ALA A 378 -11.67 -21.81 -5.79
N VAL A 379 -11.07 -22.30 -6.86
CA VAL A 379 -9.62 -22.40 -7.04
C VAL A 379 -9.13 -21.21 -7.86
N CYS A 380 -8.10 -20.50 -7.39
CA CYS A 380 -7.57 -19.30 -8.03
C CYS A 380 -7.16 -19.52 -9.49
N SER A 381 -6.50 -20.64 -9.79
CA SER A 381 -6.10 -20.99 -11.17
C SER A 381 -7.28 -21.21 -12.10
N ASP A 382 -8.38 -21.78 -11.62
CA ASP A 382 -9.58 -22.04 -12.44
C ASP A 382 -10.26 -20.73 -12.83
N ILE A 383 -10.34 -19.79 -11.90
CA ILE A 383 -10.87 -18.45 -12.17
C ILE A 383 -9.98 -17.73 -13.21
N ALA A 384 -8.66 -17.78 -13.02
CA ALA A 384 -7.72 -17.17 -13.95
C ALA A 384 -7.84 -17.78 -15.36
N LEU A 385 -7.98 -19.10 -15.45
CA LEU A 385 -8.17 -19.80 -16.72
C LEU A 385 -9.46 -19.32 -17.42
N LYS A 386 -10.56 -19.22 -16.69
CA LYS A 386 -11.84 -18.76 -17.22
C LYS A 386 -11.76 -17.34 -17.77
N ILE A 387 -11.10 -16.43 -17.03
CA ILE A 387 -10.90 -15.05 -17.47
C ILE A 387 -10.04 -14.99 -18.73
N HIS A 388 -8.88 -15.65 -18.74
CA HIS A 388 -8.00 -15.65 -19.90
C HIS A 388 -8.63 -16.30 -21.12
N GLN A 389 -9.38 -17.39 -20.93
CA GLN A 389 -10.09 -18.04 -22.05
C GLN A 389 -11.13 -17.09 -22.64
N HIS A 390 -11.90 -16.39 -21.81
CA HIS A 390 -12.84 -15.37 -22.28
C HIS A 390 -12.13 -14.28 -23.10
N GLN A 391 -11.01 -13.75 -22.62
CA GLN A 391 -10.23 -12.75 -23.34
C GLN A 391 -9.72 -13.30 -24.70
N VAL A 392 -9.26 -14.55 -24.74
CA VAL A 392 -8.81 -15.22 -25.97
C VAL A 392 -9.97 -15.40 -26.96
N ASP A 393 -11.11 -15.92 -26.49
CA ASP A 393 -12.31 -16.14 -27.32
C ASP A 393 -12.88 -14.84 -27.91
N ARG A 394 -12.68 -13.73 -27.18
CA ARG A 394 -13.01 -12.37 -27.64
C ARG A 394 -11.93 -11.78 -28.56
N GLY A 395 -10.86 -12.53 -28.90
CA GLY A 395 -9.78 -12.13 -29.81
C GLY A 395 -8.80 -11.11 -29.21
N MET A 396 -8.57 -11.18 -27.91
CA MET A 396 -7.64 -10.29 -27.17
C MET A 396 -6.34 -10.96 -26.77
N ALA A 397 -6.02 -12.15 -27.27
CA ALA A 397 -4.89 -12.95 -26.83
C ALA A 397 -3.54 -12.21 -26.81
N GLU A 398 -3.27 -11.39 -27.84
CA GLU A 398 -2.00 -10.64 -27.97
C GLU A 398 -1.87 -9.45 -27.02
N PHE A 399 -2.99 -9.03 -26.36
CA PHE A 399 -3.04 -7.88 -25.47
C PHE A 399 -3.01 -8.25 -23.98
N ILE A 400 -2.92 -9.55 -23.65
CA ILE A 400 -2.86 -10.06 -22.27
C ILE A 400 -1.41 -10.08 -21.81
N TYR A 401 -1.04 -9.29 -20.78
CA TYR A 401 0.34 -9.18 -20.32
C TYR A 401 0.59 -9.76 -18.93
N HIS A 402 -0.45 -9.90 -18.11
CA HIS A 402 -0.29 -10.33 -16.71
C HIS A 402 -1.52 -11.09 -16.18
N ARG A 403 -1.41 -11.59 -14.97
CA ARG A 403 -2.50 -12.27 -14.25
C ARG A 403 -3.68 -11.31 -14.01
N PRO A 404 -4.91 -11.84 -13.88
CA PRO A 404 -6.10 -11.00 -13.69
C PRO A 404 -6.27 -10.43 -12.28
N ALA A 405 -5.64 -11.02 -11.24
CA ALA A 405 -5.71 -10.46 -9.88
C ALA A 405 -4.61 -10.95 -8.96
N HIS A 406 -4.46 -10.27 -7.84
CA HIS A 406 -3.61 -10.67 -6.72
C HIS A 406 -4.34 -10.43 -5.39
N GLY A 407 -3.95 -11.17 -4.35
CA GLY A 407 -4.42 -10.89 -2.99
C GLY A 407 -4.02 -9.47 -2.58
N GLN A 408 -4.96 -8.76 -1.96
CA GLN A 408 -4.74 -7.40 -1.49
C GLN A 408 -4.14 -7.44 -0.08
N GLY A 409 -2.90 -6.96 0.02
CA GLY A 409 -2.20 -6.77 1.28
C GLY A 409 -2.55 -5.46 1.96
N ASN A 410 -2.36 -5.42 3.28
CA ASN A 410 -2.51 -4.22 4.10
C ASN A 410 -1.14 -3.70 4.54
N PHE A 411 -1.09 -2.52 5.15
CA PHE A 411 0.11 -1.96 5.78
C PHE A 411 1.32 -1.85 4.84
N GLY A 412 1.09 -1.42 3.60
CA GLY A 412 2.16 -1.27 2.60
C GLY A 412 2.56 -2.57 1.89
N MET A 413 1.90 -3.68 2.18
CA MET A 413 1.99 -4.90 1.38
C MET A 413 0.97 -4.83 0.25
N GLY A 414 1.33 -4.26 -0.89
CA GLY A 414 0.43 -4.18 -2.05
C GLY A 414 -0.01 -5.57 -2.51
N HIS A 415 0.92 -6.40 -2.91
CA HIS A 415 0.65 -7.76 -3.40
C HIS A 415 0.91 -8.81 -2.31
N GLN A 416 -0.05 -9.68 -2.07
CA GLN A 416 0.12 -10.85 -1.23
C GLN A 416 -0.52 -12.10 -1.88
N PRO A 417 -0.12 -13.33 -1.50
CA PRO A 417 -0.86 -14.54 -1.85
C PRO A 417 -2.28 -14.54 -1.23
N PRO A 418 -3.21 -15.33 -1.82
CA PRO A 418 -3.06 -16.06 -3.07
C PRO A 418 -3.24 -15.15 -4.29
N PHE A 419 -2.85 -15.65 -5.46
CA PHE A 419 -2.99 -14.93 -6.71
C PHE A 419 -4.05 -15.59 -7.59
N ILE A 420 -5.00 -14.82 -8.12
CA ILE A 420 -5.83 -15.34 -9.22
C ILE A 420 -4.95 -15.35 -10.47
N ALA A 421 -4.23 -16.44 -10.64
CA ALA A 421 -3.21 -16.65 -11.65
C ALA A 421 -3.17 -18.12 -12.07
N LEU A 422 -2.78 -18.40 -13.32
CA LEU A 422 -2.60 -19.77 -13.78
C LEU A 422 -1.51 -20.46 -12.94
N GLY A 423 -1.83 -21.64 -12.41
CA GLY A 423 -0.91 -22.41 -11.57
C GLY A 423 -0.95 -22.09 -10.08
N ASP A 424 -1.76 -21.15 -9.63
CA ASP A 424 -2.06 -20.96 -8.20
C ASP A 424 -3.30 -21.80 -7.81
N TYR A 425 -3.07 -22.90 -7.13
CA TYR A 425 -4.12 -23.83 -6.72
C TYR A 425 -4.69 -23.53 -5.32
N SER A 426 -4.43 -22.38 -4.78
CA SER A 426 -5.03 -21.92 -3.52
C SER A 426 -6.55 -21.88 -3.64
N VAL A 427 -7.22 -22.30 -2.57
CA VAL A 427 -8.68 -22.26 -2.46
C VAL A 427 -9.09 -20.95 -1.82
N ILE A 428 -10.06 -20.28 -2.42
CA ILE A 428 -10.61 -19.03 -1.93
C ILE A 428 -11.48 -19.28 -0.70
N GLU A 429 -11.31 -18.45 0.31
CA GLU A 429 -12.09 -18.43 1.54
C GLU A 429 -12.84 -17.11 1.71
N GLU A 430 -13.92 -17.14 2.50
CA GLU A 430 -14.67 -15.93 2.83
C GLU A 430 -13.78 -14.90 3.54
N ASN A 431 -13.96 -13.64 3.24
CA ASN A 431 -13.19 -12.48 3.72
C ASN A 431 -11.74 -12.41 3.23
N MET A 432 -11.30 -13.22 2.29
CA MET A 432 -10.14 -12.88 1.48
C MET A 432 -10.45 -11.63 0.64
N THR A 433 -9.41 -10.85 0.32
CA THR A 433 -9.52 -9.68 -0.55
C THR A 433 -8.53 -9.75 -1.70
N PHE A 434 -8.99 -9.34 -2.88
CA PHE A 434 -8.19 -9.35 -4.10
C PHE A 434 -8.28 -8.00 -4.81
N SER A 435 -7.17 -7.54 -5.39
CA SER A 435 -7.20 -6.50 -6.41
C SER A 435 -7.44 -7.15 -7.77
N MET A 436 -8.51 -6.71 -8.45
CA MET A 436 -8.86 -7.17 -9.80
C MET A 436 -8.19 -6.28 -10.83
N GLU A 437 -7.42 -6.87 -11.73
CA GLU A 437 -6.66 -6.14 -12.74
C GLU A 437 -6.62 -6.91 -14.08
N PRO A 438 -7.75 -7.21 -14.73
CA PRO A 438 -7.78 -7.98 -15.97
C PRO A 438 -7.40 -7.13 -17.20
N GLY A 439 -6.29 -6.39 -17.12
CA GLY A 439 -5.87 -5.40 -18.10
C GLY A 439 -5.56 -5.95 -19.49
N LEU A 440 -5.81 -5.10 -20.52
CA LEU A 440 -5.45 -5.33 -21.92
C LEU A 440 -4.63 -4.16 -22.45
N TYR A 441 -3.54 -4.47 -23.16
CA TYR A 441 -2.56 -3.47 -23.61
C TYR A 441 -2.19 -3.67 -25.08
N ASP A 442 -2.44 -2.65 -25.89
CA ASP A 442 -2.06 -2.56 -27.31
C ASP A 442 -1.00 -1.48 -27.48
N ALA A 443 0.26 -1.86 -27.28
CA ALA A 443 1.39 -0.93 -27.37
C ALA A 443 1.57 -0.37 -28.78
N ALA A 444 1.19 -1.13 -29.82
CA ALA A 444 1.32 -0.69 -31.20
C ALA A 444 0.41 0.50 -31.53
N ASN A 445 -0.78 0.53 -30.93
CA ASN A 445 -1.77 1.58 -31.13
C ASN A 445 -1.85 2.55 -29.94
N GLY A 446 -1.02 2.40 -28.91
CA GLY A 446 -0.99 3.27 -27.73
C GLY A 446 -2.26 3.18 -26.88
N ILE A 447 -2.87 2.00 -26.78
CA ILE A 447 -4.12 1.78 -26.04
C ILE A 447 -3.87 0.85 -24.85
N GLY A 448 -4.29 1.29 -23.66
CA GLY A 448 -4.34 0.43 -22.48
C GLY A 448 -5.65 0.61 -21.74
N ILE A 449 -6.28 -0.50 -21.38
CA ILE A 449 -7.50 -0.56 -20.59
C ILE A 449 -7.23 -1.48 -19.40
N ASN A 450 -7.03 -0.91 -18.23
CA ASN A 450 -6.76 -1.66 -17.01
C ASN A 450 -7.48 -1.04 -15.80
N PRO A 451 -8.82 -1.06 -15.77
CA PRO A 451 -9.52 -0.71 -14.55
C PRO A 451 -9.26 -1.75 -13.47
N SER A 452 -9.14 -1.31 -12.24
CA SER A 452 -8.94 -2.15 -11.06
C SER A 452 -9.93 -1.78 -9.96
N ASP A 453 -10.24 -2.74 -9.13
CA ASP A 453 -11.01 -2.56 -7.91
C ASP A 453 -10.65 -3.65 -6.89
N ASN A 454 -10.84 -3.39 -5.63
CA ASN A 454 -10.70 -4.45 -4.64
C ASN A 454 -12.02 -5.19 -4.45
N LEU A 455 -11.89 -6.49 -4.39
CA LEU A 455 -12.94 -7.47 -4.22
C LEU A 455 -12.83 -8.12 -2.84
N ARG A 456 -13.89 -8.07 -2.05
CA ARG A 456 -14.05 -8.92 -0.87
C ARG A 456 -14.78 -10.19 -1.25
N ILE A 457 -14.31 -11.34 -0.79
CA ILE A 457 -15.03 -12.60 -0.95
C ILE A 457 -16.15 -12.68 0.10
N ALA A 458 -17.39 -12.59 -0.37
CA ALA A 458 -18.58 -12.83 0.44
C ALA A 458 -19.00 -14.31 0.34
N ALA A 459 -20.03 -14.70 1.08
CA ALA A 459 -20.48 -16.09 1.18
C ALA A 459 -20.82 -16.77 -0.17
N THR A 460 -21.23 -16.00 -1.18
CA THR A 460 -21.72 -16.56 -2.46
C THR A 460 -21.00 -16.04 -3.70
N LYS A 461 -20.30 -14.90 -3.59
CA LYS A 461 -19.63 -14.23 -4.73
C LYS A 461 -18.61 -13.21 -4.20
N GLY A 462 -17.82 -12.67 -5.11
CA GLY A 462 -17.01 -11.49 -4.85
C GLY A 462 -17.86 -10.20 -4.81
N VAL A 463 -17.53 -9.29 -3.91
CA VAL A 463 -18.23 -8.00 -3.75
C VAL A 463 -17.20 -6.87 -3.79
N ARG A 464 -17.34 -5.96 -4.75
CA ARG A 464 -16.46 -4.79 -4.87
C ARG A 464 -16.66 -3.82 -3.69
N PHE A 465 -15.58 -3.20 -3.28
CA PHE A 465 -15.62 -2.13 -2.29
C PHE A 465 -16.08 -0.79 -2.88
N SER A 466 -15.71 -0.48 -4.13
CA SER A 466 -16.07 0.80 -4.74
C SER A 466 -17.50 0.83 -5.29
N SER A 467 -18.04 2.05 -5.41
CA SER A 467 -19.29 2.35 -6.10
C SER A 467 -19.06 2.91 -7.51
N VAL A 468 -17.80 2.99 -7.95
CA VAL A 468 -17.43 3.53 -9.26
C VAL A 468 -17.77 2.53 -10.37
N PRO A 469 -18.63 2.88 -11.34
CA PRO A 469 -19.08 1.94 -12.36
C PRO A 469 -17.98 1.49 -13.33
N PHE A 470 -18.16 0.28 -13.90
CA PHE A 470 -17.46 -0.20 -15.09
C PHE A 470 -18.41 -0.14 -16.30
N SER A 471 -18.91 1.05 -16.61
CA SER A 471 -19.89 1.24 -17.68
C SER A 471 -19.43 2.25 -18.73
N LYS A 472 -19.95 2.14 -19.95
CA LYS A 472 -19.69 3.13 -21.00
C LYS A 472 -20.14 4.53 -20.57
N GLU A 473 -21.27 4.65 -19.87
CA GLU A 473 -21.79 5.92 -19.37
C GLU A 473 -20.80 6.63 -18.45
N TRP A 474 -20.10 5.86 -17.60
CA TRP A 474 -19.07 6.40 -16.72
C TRP A 474 -17.79 6.74 -17.46
N SER A 475 -17.32 5.83 -18.31
CA SER A 475 -15.95 5.83 -18.85
C SER A 475 -15.81 6.55 -20.20
N PHE A 476 -16.87 6.70 -21.00
CA PHE A 476 -16.79 7.34 -22.31
C PHE A 476 -17.19 8.81 -22.22
N LEU A 477 -16.24 9.69 -22.47
CA LEU A 477 -16.42 11.14 -22.28
C LEU A 477 -16.39 11.87 -23.61
N THR A 478 -17.31 12.82 -23.76
CA THR A 478 -17.33 13.76 -24.89
C THR A 478 -16.92 15.14 -24.37
N LEU A 479 -15.78 15.65 -24.87
CA LEU A 479 -15.23 16.98 -24.51
C LEU A 479 -15.68 18.04 -25.51
#